data_43805518a29c4992e7f07e7be322739b
#
_entry.id   43805518a29c4992e7f07e7be322739b
#
_cell.length_a   1.000
_cell.length_b   1.000
_cell.length_c   1.000
_cell.angle_alpha   90.00
_cell.angle_beta   90.00
_cell.angle_gamma   90.00
#
_symmetry.space_group_name_H-M   'P 1'
#
loop_
_entity.id
_entity.type
_entity.pdbx_description
1 polymer ?
#
loop_
_entity_poly.entity_id
_entity_poly.type
_entity_poly.pdbx_seq_one_letter_code
_entity_poly.pdbx_strand_id
1 'polypeptide(L)'
;MSGGIPVDDSCISAFQELKSRRDINTVIYRLSDNLETVIPDAKGNLTHDELLKALPADAPRYVVHDLHFATADGTRQEKTVLISWCPVGTNVEERIAHSSGYATLRNLLDGVQAHVQATDLSDVEYKALVSRAC
;
A
#
# COMPACT_ATOMS: atom_id res chain seq x y z
N MET A 1 -0.65 20.41 -17.74
CA MET A 1 -1.21 20.01 -16.47
C MET A 1 -1.26 18.48 -16.37
N SER A 2 -0.81 17.95 -15.30
CA SER A 2 -0.90 16.51 -15.13
C SER A 2 -2.32 16.12 -14.75
N GLY A 3 -2.80 14.99 -15.23
CA GLY A 3 -4.11 14.49 -14.86
C GLY A 3 -4.13 13.70 -13.56
N GLY A 4 -3.05 13.72 -12.78
CA GLY A 4 -2.95 12.90 -11.59
C GLY A 4 -3.78 13.43 -10.43
N ILE A 5 -4.29 12.51 -9.62
CA ILE A 5 -4.97 12.86 -8.39
C ILE A 5 -3.92 13.28 -7.36
N PRO A 6 -4.07 14.41 -6.69
CA PRO A 6 -3.08 14.84 -5.69
C PRO A 6 -3.08 13.93 -4.47
N VAL A 7 -1.94 13.90 -3.79
CA VAL A 7 -1.74 13.14 -2.56
C VAL A 7 -1.60 14.15 -1.43
N ASP A 8 -2.40 13.99 -0.38
CA ASP A 8 -2.34 14.89 0.78
C ASP A 8 -0.97 14.77 1.46
N ASP A 9 -0.47 15.91 1.97
CA ASP A 9 0.86 15.94 2.61
C ASP A 9 0.97 14.99 3.79
N SER A 10 -0.14 14.72 4.48
CA SER A 10 -0.18 13.77 5.59
C SER A 10 0.18 12.35 5.18
N CYS A 11 0.00 12.00 3.90
CA CYS A 11 0.41 10.68 3.38
C CYS A 11 1.92 10.54 3.42
N ILE A 12 2.64 11.59 3.06
CA ILE A 12 4.09 11.59 3.06
C ILE A 12 4.61 11.55 4.49
N SER A 13 3.97 12.32 5.39
CA SER A 13 4.34 12.33 6.81
C SER A 13 4.17 10.94 7.43
N ALA A 14 3.09 10.25 7.09
CA ALA A 14 2.85 8.89 7.58
C ALA A 14 3.90 7.90 7.06
N PHE A 15 4.30 8.04 5.80
CA PHE A 15 5.35 7.22 5.22
C PHE A 15 6.69 7.45 5.91
N GLN A 16 7.03 8.72 6.16
CA GLN A 16 8.26 9.07 6.87
C GLN A 16 8.27 8.51 8.29
N GLU A 17 7.12 8.52 8.94
CA GLU A 17 6.98 7.93 10.27
C GLU A 17 7.27 6.43 10.23
N LEU A 18 6.76 5.73 9.24
CA LEU A 18 7.01 4.30 9.06
C LEU A 18 8.51 4.03 8.87
N LYS A 19 9.19 4.87 8.09
CA LYS A 19 10.61 4.68 7.80
C LYS A 19 11.51 5.03 8.99
N SER A 20 11.09 5.97 9.85
CA SER A 20 11.98 6.51 10.89
C SER A 20 11.74 5.97 12.29
N ARG A 21 10.49 5.65 12.63
CA ARG A 21 10.11 5.37 14.03
C ARG A 21 10.09 3.90 14.39
N ARG A 22 9.83 3.04 13.47
CA ARG A 22 9.80 1.58 13.66
C ARG A 22 8.73 1.06 14.61
N ASP A 23 7.89 1.92 15.17
CA ASP A 23 6.75 1.50 15.98
C ASP A 23 5.51 1.24 15.13
N ILE A 24 5.59 1.50 13.83
CA ILE A 24 4.57 1.10 12.87
C ILE A 24 5.24 0.36 11.71
N ASN A 25 4.53 -0.59 11.15
CA ASN A 25 5.01 -1.35 9.98
C ASN A 25 4.08 -1.24 8.80
N THR A 26 2.97 -0.54 8.93
CA THR A 26 1.94 -0.47 7.89
C THR A 26 1.28 0.90 7.89
N VAL A 27 1.12 1.46 6.70
CA VAL A 27 0.30 2.65 6.48
C VAL A 27 -0.66 2.33 5.36
N ILE A 28 -1.95 2.60 5.59
CA ILE A 28 -3.00 2.37 4.60
C ILE A 28 -3.54 3.72 4.16
N TYR A 29 -3.60 3.93 2.86
CA TYR A 29 -4.15 5.13 2.25
C TYR A 29 -5.41 4.78 1.47
N ARG A 30 -6.27 5.76 1.29
CA ARG A 30 -7.46 5.60 0.45
C ARG A 30 -7.73 6.89 -0.32
N LEU A 31 -8.64 6.79 -1.26
CA LEU A 31 -9.17 7.98 -1.92
C LEU A 31 -10.16 8.68 -1.00
N SER A 32 -10.19 10.01 -1.06
CA SER A 32 -11.23 10.78 -0.37
C SER A 32 -12.60 10.42 -0.91
N ASP A 33 -13.66 10.74 -0.17
CA ASP A 33 -15.02 10.36 -0.56
C ASP A 33 -15.42 10.92 -1.93
N ASN A 34 -14.87 12.07 -2.31
CA ASN A 34 -15.14 12.68 -3.62
C ASN A 34 -14.17 12.22 -4.70
N LEU A 35 -13.27 11.28 -4.40
CA LEU A 35 -12.28 10.72 -5.33
C LEU A 35 -11.30 11.76 -5.88
N GLU A 36 -11.06 12.83 -5.15
CA GLU A 36 -10.21 13.93 -5.63
C GLU A 36 -8.80 13.94 -5.02
N THR A 37 -8.60 13.21 -3.92
CA THR A 37 -7.33 13.26 -3.18
C THR A 37 -7.03 11.90 -2.56
N VAL A 38 -5.75 11.54 -2.48
CA VAL A 38 -5.32 10.38 -1.68
C VAL A 38 -5.06 10.85 -0.26
N ILE A 39 -5.67 10.18 0.71
CA ILE A 39 -5.56 10.54 2.13
C ILE A 39 -5.16 9.31 2.96
N PRO A 40 -4.55 9.51 4.14
CA PRO A 40 -4.28 8.39 5.03
C PRO A 40 -5.58 7.83 5.60
N ASP A 41 -5.65 6.52 5.75
CA ASP A 41 -6.81 5.84 6.33
C ASP A 41 -6.47 5.25 7.70
N ALA A 42 -5.34 4.56 7.80
CA ALA A 42 -4.91 3.92 9.03
C ALA A 42 -3.41 3.70 9.02
N LYS A 43 -2.84 3.56 10.21
CA LYS A 43 -1.45 3.16 10.36
C LYS A 43 -1.30 2.41 11.67
N GLY A 44 -0.30 1.54 11.75
CA GLY A 44 -0.05 0.79 12.96
C GLY A 44 0.96 -0.32 12.76
N ASN A 45 1.13 -1.09 13.81
CA ASN A 45 1.98 -2.28 13.77
C ASN A 45 1.05 -3.49 13.65
N LEU A 46 0.84 -3.92 12.41
CA LEU A 46 -0.13 -4.97 12.08
C LEU A 46 0.57 -6.29 11.82
N THR A 47 -0.05 -7.38 12.28
CA THR A 47 0.33 -8.71 11.82
C THR A 47 -0.16 -8.86 10.38
N HIS A 48 0.34 -9.87 9.68
CA HIS A 48 -0.08 -10.11 8.31
C HIS A 48 -1.60 -10.39 8.24
N ASP A 49 -2.13 -11.15 9.20
CA ASP A 49 -3.56 -11.42 9.28
C ASP A 49 -4.37 -10.13 9.47
N GLU A 50 -3.90 -9.24 10.32
CA GLU A 50 -4.56 -7.96 10.54
C GLU A 50 -4.55 -7.10 9.27
N LEU A 51 -3.44 -7.13 8.54
CA LEU A 51 -3.34 -6.42 7.27
C LEU A 51 -4.38 -6.94 6.27
N LEU A 52 -4.50 -8.26 6.13
CA LEU A 52 -5.49 -8.85 5.22
C LEU A 52 -6.92 -8.47 5.59
N LYS A 53 -7.21 -8.43 6.90
CA LYS A 53 -8.54 -8.08 7.38
C LYS A 53 -8.86 -6.60 7.20
N ALA A 54 -7.85 -5.77 7.08
CA ALA A 54 -8.04 -4.33 6.87
C ALA A 54 -8.40 -3.98 5.43
N LEU A 55 -8.24 -4.91 4.48
CA LEU A 55 -8.50 -4.66 3.07
C LEU A 55 -9.96 -4.93 2.74
N PRO A 56 -10.70 -3.90 2.26
CA PRO A 56 -12.11 -4.07 1.94
C PRO A 56 -12.31 -4.89 0.67
N ALA A 57 -13.44 -5.59 0.58
CA ALA A 57 -13.76 -6.44 -0.57
C ALA A 57 -14.30 -5.66 -1.76
N ASP A 58 -14.71 -4.41 -1.56
CA ASP A 58 -15.42 -3.64 -2.57
C ASP A 58 -14.90 -2.22 -2.75
N ALA A 59 -13.73 -1.91 -2.22
CA ALA A 59 -13.16 -0.55 -2.33
C ALA A 59 -11.64 -0.63 -2.46
N PRO A 60 -11.03 0.33 -3.19
CA PRO A 60 -9.59 0.33 -3.37
C PRO A 60 -8.86 0.90 -2.16
N ARG A 61 -7.61 0.48 -1.99
CA ARG A 61 -6.71 0.99 -0.96
C ARG A 61 -5.28 0.97 -1.49
N TYR A 62 -4.41 1.77 -0.88
CA TYR A 62 -2.97 1.70 -1.09
C TYR A 62 -2.34 1.34 0.25
N VAL A 63 -1.39 0.42 0.25
CA VAL A 63 -0.75 -0.03 1.49
C VAL A 63 0.75 0.05 1.35
N VAL A 64 1.41 0.70 2.31
CA VAL A 64 2.86 0.61 2.46
C VAL A 64 3.10 -0.29 3.67
N HIS A 65 3.86 -1.33 3.46
CA HIS A 65 4.09 -2.35 4.50
C HIS A 65 5.56 -2.73 4.54
N ASP A 66 6.12 -2.78 5.74
CA ASP A 66 7.47 -3.30 5.96
C ASP A 66 7.38 -4.82 6.05
N LEU A 67 7.82 -5.48 5.01
CA LEU A 67 7.79 -6.93 4.92
C LEU A 67 9.09 -7.51 5.47
N HIS A 68 8.98 -8.38 6.45
CA HIS A 68 10.13 -9.09 7.05
C HIS A 68 10.05 -10.56 6.65
N PHE A 69 11.14 -11.08 6.11
CA PHE A 69 11.18 -12.47 5.70
C PHE A 69 12.62 -12.99 5.73
N ALA A 70 12.76 -14.30 5.63
CA ALA A 70 14.08 -14.94 5.52
C ALA A 70 14.24 -15.55 4.15
N THR A 71 15.42 -15.40 3.55
CA THR A 71 15.75 -16.05 2.29
C THR A 71 16.07 -17.54 2.54
N ALA A 72 16.25 -18.29 1.44
CA ALA A 72 16.50 -19.72 1.55
C ALA A 72 17.78 -20.05 2.32
N ASP A 73 18.77 -19.14 2.34
CA ASP A 73 20.01 -19.31 3.09
C ASP A 73 19.91 -18.85 4.54
N GLY A 74 18.72 -18.45 4.99
CA GLY A 74 18.49 -18.01 6.35
C GLY A 74 18.75 -16.54 6.62
N THR A 75 19.15 -15.78 5.60
CA THR A 75 19.38 -14.34 5.75
C THR A 75 18.07 -13.60 5.93
N ARG A 76 17.99 -12.76 6.94
CA ARG A 76 16.82 -11.94 7.19
C ARG A 76 16.81 -10.72 6.28
N GLN A 77 15.66 -10.44 5.70
CA GLN A 77 15.45 -9.30 4.81
C GLN A 77 14.28 -8.45 5.29
N GLU A 78 14.40 -7.15 5.04
CA GLU A 78 13.29 -6.20 5.23
C GLU A 78 13.11 -5.47 3.91
N LYS A 79 11.89 -5.46 3.40
CA LYS A 79 11.55 -4.74 2.17
C LYS A 79 10.32 -3.89 2.39
N THR A 80 10.39 -2.64 1.97
CA THR A 80 9.23 -1.75 1.97
C THR A 80 8.44 -2.00 0.69
N VAL A 81 7.19 -2.44 0.82
CA VAL A 81 6.34 -2.83 -0.29
C VAL A 81 5.18 -1.84 -0.40
N LEU A 82 4.92 -1.36 -1.61
CA LEU A 82 3.71 -0.57 -1.91
C LEU A 82 2.72 -1.46 -2.63
N ILE A 83 1.56 -1.67 -2.01
CA ILE A 83 0.50 -2.53 -2.55
C ILE A 83 -0.62 -1.65 -3.10
N SER A 84 -0.96 -1.86 -4.37
CA SER A 84 -2.13 -1.26 -4.98
C SER A 84 -3.27 -2.27 -4.86
N TRP A 85 -4.17 -2.04 -3.89
CA TRP A 85 -5.32 -2.91 -3.66
C TRP A 85 -6.53 -2.38 -4.41
N CYS A 86 -6.96 -3.11 -5.44
CA CYS A 86 -8.13 -2.74 -6.24
C CYS A 86 -8.94 -4.01 -6.53
N PRO A 87 -9.85 -4.39 -5.61
CA PRO A 87 -10.59 -5.64 -5.75
C PRO A 87 -11.58 -5.58 -6.90
N VAL A 88 -11.99 -6.75 -7.37
CA VAL A 88 -12.89 -6.88 -8.51
C VAL A 88 -14.22 -6.16 -8.27
N GLY A 89 -14.67 -6.07 -7.02
CA GLY A 89 -15.92 -5.38 -6.67
C GLY A 89 -15.87 -3.86 -6.72
N THR A 90 -14.70 -3.28 -7.03
CA THR A 90 -14.55 -1.82 -7.13
C THR A 90 -15.28 -1.29 -8.35
N ASN A 91 -16.04 -0.20 -8.20
CA ASN A 91 -16.73 0.39 -9.34
C ASN A 91 -15.75 1.09 -10.28
N VAL A 92 -16.23 1.41 -11.50
CA VAL A 92 -15.36 1.94 -12.56
C VAL A 92 -14.76 3.29 -12.20
N GLU A 93 -15.54 4.18 -11.60
CA GLU A 93 -15.06 5.51 -11.23
C GLU A 93 -13.94 5.44 -10.19
N GLU A 94 -14.12 4.61 -9.16
CA GLU A 94 -13.11 4.40 -8.15
C GLU A 94 -11.86 3.75 -8.73
N ARG A 95 -12.03 2.82 -9.65
CA ARG A 95 -10.92 2.13 -10.28
C ARG A 95 -10.03 3.09 -11.08
N ILE A 96 -10.66 3.98 -11.83
CA ILE A 96 -9.94 4.99 -12.63
C ILE A 96 -9.21 5.95 -11.69
N ALA A 97 -9.90 6.45 -10.67
CA ALA A 97 -9.30 7.36 -9.69
C ALA A 97 -8.16 6.69 -8.93
N HIS A 98 -8.32 5.42 -8.57
CA HIS A 98 -7.29 4.66 -7.86
C HIS A 98 -6.02 4.53 -8.71
N SER A 99 -6.15 4.23 -9.99
CA SER A 99 -4.98 4.11 -10.88
C SER A 99 -4.25 5.44 -10.99
N SER A 100 -4.98 6.54 -11.10
CA SER A 100 -4.40 7.87 -11.18
C SER A 100 -3.67 8.23 -9.89
N GLY A 101 -4.30 7.97 -8.73
CA GLY A 101 -3.70 8.23 -7.43
C GLY A 101 -2.48 7.35 -7.17
N TYR A 102 -2.51 6.12 -7.65
CA TYR A 102 -1.38 5.22 -7.50
C TYR A 102 -0.12 5.76 -8.20
N ALA A 103 -0.28 6.25 -9.41
CA ALA A 103 0.85 6.81 -10.16
C ALA A 103 1.48 8.00 -9.41
N THR A 104 0.64 8.87 -8.84
CA THR A 104 1.13 10.01 -8.06
C THR A 104 1.82 9.55 -6.78
N LEU A 105 1.17 8.65 -6.04
CA LEU A 105 1.71 8.16 -4.77
C LEU A 105 3.04 7.44 -4.97
N ARG A 106 3.12 6.60 -5.98
CA ARG A 106 4.33 5.85 -6.30
C ARG A 106 5.53 6.78 -6.53
N ASN A 107 5.30 7.91 -7.20
CA ASN A 107 6.36 8.86 -7.48
C ASN A 107 6.79 9.64 -6.24
N LEU A 108 5.89 9.80 -5.26
CA LEU A 108 6.18 10.58 -4.06
C LEU A 108 6.82 9.77 -2.95
N LEU A 109 6.64 8.45 -2.92
CA LEU A 109 7.15 7.61 -1.84
C LEU A 109 8.52 7.04 -2.22
N ASP A 110 9.56 7.76 -1.83
CA ASP A 110 10.94 7.32 -2.02
C ASP A 110 11.29 6.19 -1.07
N GLY A 111 12.00 5.19 -1.58
CA GLY A 111 12.49 4.10 -0.75
C GLY A 111 11.59 2.87 -0.73
N VAL A 112 10.53 2.88 -1.52
CA VAL A 112 9.75 1.67 -1.76
C VAL A 112 10.58 0.73 -2.63
N GLN A 113 10.71 -0.51 -2.20
CA GLN A 113 11.60 -1.48 -2.84
C GLN A 113 10.88 -2.47 -3.71
N ALA A 114 9.57 -2.64 -3.52
CA ALA A 114 8.76 -3.53 -4.35
C ALA A 114 7.36 -2.96 -4.52
N HIS A 115 6.76 -3.20 -5.67
CA HIS A 115 5.43 -2.73 -6.01
C HIS A 115 4.56 -3.95 -6.36
N VAL A 116 3.40 -4.05 -5.73
CA VAL A 116 2.49 -5.19 -5.92
C VAL A 116 1.12 -4.65 -6.30
N GLN A 117 0.55 -5.19 -7.38
CA GLN A 117 -0.84 -4.91 -7.74
C GLN A 117 -1.68 -6.11 -7.35
N ALA A 118 -2.72 -5.87 -6.58
CA ALA A 118 -3.53 -6.94 -6.02
C ALA A 118 -5.01 -6.70 -6.32
N THR A 119 -5.70 -7.77 -6.71
CA THR A 119 -7.14 -7.74 -6.96
C THR A 119 -7.92 -8.65 -6.02
N ASP A 120 -7.22 -9.54 -5.32
CA ASP A 120 -7.84 -10.37 -4.28
C ASP A 120 -6.82 -10.71 -3.19
N LEU A 121 -7.29 -11.34 -2.12
CA LEU A 121 -6.45 -11.61 -0.96
C LEU A 121 -5.30 -12.56 -1.26
N SER A 122 -5.42 -13.43 -2.26
CA SER A 122 -4.33 -14.34 -2.60
C SER A 122 -3.10 -13.61 -3.12
N ASP A 123 -3.29 -12.43 -3.73
CA ASP A 123 -2.18 -11.62 -4.23
C ASP A 123 -1.36 -10.99 -3.10
N VAL A 124 -1.93 -10.88 -1.92
CA VAL A 124 -1.29 -10.22 -0.77
C VAL A 124 -0.99 -11.17 0.38
N GLU A 125 -1.14 -12.47 0.18
CA GLU A 125 -0.69 -13.44 1.16
C GLU A 125 0.82 -13.31 1.38
N TYR A 126 1.27 -13.71 2.56
CA TYR A 126 2.67 -13.55 2.94
C TYR A 126 3.62 -14.13 1.88
N LYS A 127 3.35 -15.35 1.43
CA LYS A 127 4.19 -16.00 0.43
C LYS A 127 4.20 -15.24 -0.90
N ALA A 128 3.06 -14.68 -1.29
CA ALA A 128 2.96 -13.92 -2.54
C ALA A 128 3.78 -12.63 -2.45
N LEU A 129 3.72 -11.94 -1.32
CA LEU A 129 4.50 -10.72 -1.12
C LEU A 129 5.99 -11.01 -1.08
N VAL A 130 6.41 -12.08 -0.40
CA VAL A 130 7.81 -12.48 -0.36
C VAL A 130 8.33 -12.78 -1.78
N SER A 131 7.54 -13.47 -2.57
CA SER A 131 7.91 -13.79 -3.95
C SER A 131 8.11 -12.54 -4.79
N ARG A 132 7.29 -11.50 -4.58
CA ARG A 132 7.42 -10.24 -5.32
C ARG A 132 8.56 -9.37 -4.81
N ALA A 133 8.93 -9.50 -3.54
CA ALA A 133 9.97 -8.68 -2.92
C ALA A 133 11.38 -9.24 -3.12
N CYS A 134 11.49 -10.51 -3.43
CA CYS A 134 12.78 -11.18 -3.65
C CYS A 134 13.44 -10.80 -4.96
#